data_bec7efdd7c6d105000f5ade583ec2684
#
_entry.id   bec7efdd7c6d105000f5ade583ec2684
#
_cell.length_a   1.000
_cell.length_b   1.000
_cell.length_c   1.000
_cell.angle_alpha   90.00
_cell.angle_beta   90.00
_cell.angle_gamma   90.00
#
_symmetry.space_group_name_H-M   'P 1'
#
loop_
_entity.id
_entity.type
_entity.pdbx_description
1 polymer ?
#
loop_
_entity_poly.entity_id
_entity_poly.type
_entity_poly.pdbx_seq_one_letter_code
_entity_poly.pdbx_strand_id
1 'polypeptide(L)'
;MNGDNAAWEALYEREYPRLLRALLAIGGDDGAAEDAVQEAFVRGYKQGLASLDRPGAWLLVVATRVLFHDRRRRVTDVQVETLPTPRNEIDFAVERADLLVALRQLSERQRAIVVARYYYDQTYAEIAASFGITGGTVGATLSQALGRLRAAQAARQLIRGALRS
;
A
#
# COMPACT_ATOMS: atom_id res chain seq x y z
N MET A 1 -19.82 24.08 11.20
CA MET A 1 -18.35 24.08 11.25
C MET A 1 -17.76 23.08 12.25
N ASN A 2 -18.35 22.87 13.42
CA ASN A 2 -17.79 21.88 14.38
C ASN A 2 -17.99 20.39 13.99
N GLY A 3 -19.03 20.05 13.25
CA GLY A 3 -19.31 18.66 12.86
C GLY A 3 -18.36 18.10 11.79
N ASP A 4 -17.92 18.93 10.89
CA ASP A 4 -17.02 18.52 9.81
C ASP A 4 -15.60 18.26 10.32
N ASN A 5 -15.14 19.05 11.29
CA ASN A 5 -13.84 18.86 11.92
C ASN A 5 -13.79 17.58 12.77
N ALA A 6 -14.82 17.29 13.54
CA ALA A 6 -14.91 16.04 14.31
C ALA A 6 -14.96 14.80 13.42
N ALA A 7 -15.65 14.88 12.27
CA ALA A 7 -15.69 13.80 11.28
C ALA A 7 -14.31 13.56 10.64
N TRP A 8 -13.54 14.63 10.38
CA TRP A 8 -12.16 14.54 9.89
C TRP A 8 -11.22 13.95 10.94
N GLU A 9 -11.33 14.35 12.20
CA GLU A 9 -10.53 13.78 13.30
C GLU A 9 -10.78 12.28 13.43
N ALA A 10 -12.04 11.86 13.44
CA ALA A 10 -12.41 10.44 13.50
C ALA A 10 -11.90 9.64 12.29
N LEU A 11 -11.95 10.23 11.08
CA LEU A 11 -11.39 9.62 9.89
C LEU A 11 -9.87 9.49 10.00
N TYR A 12 -9.19 10.54 10.44
CA TYR A 12 -7.74 10.55 10.62
C TYR A 12 -7.28 9.47 11.60
N GLU A 13 -7.87 9.41 12.78
CA GLU A 13 -7.53 8.41 13.81
C GLU A 13 -7.70 6.96 13.30
N ARG A 14 -8.75 6.71 12.52
CA ARG A 14 -9.03 5.38 11.96
C ARG A 14 -8.12 5.04 10.78
N GLU A 15 -7.99 5.95 9.84
CA GLU A 15 -7.34 5.67 8.54
C GLU A 15 -5.84 5.92 8.54
N TYR A 16 -5.30 6.80 9.37
CA TYR A 16 -3.87 7.10 9.39
C TYR A 16 -3.00 5.85 9.61
N PRO A 17 -3.19 5.06 10.68
CA PRO A 17 -2.38 3.86 10.90
C PRO A 17 -2.62 2.79 9.83
N ARG A 18 -3.83 2.70 9.31
CA ARG A 18 -4.19 1.77 8.24
C ARG A 18 -3.49 2.13 6.92
N LEU A 19 -3.53 3.40 6.56
CA LEU A 19 -2.93 3.92 5.34
C LEU A 19 -1.40 3.84 5.39
N LEU A 20 -0.80 4.17 6.53
CA LEU A 20 0.64 4.06 6.73
C LEU A 20 1.14 2.62 6.54
N ARG A 21 0.45 1.63 7.13
CA ARG A 21 0.78 0.21 6.92
C ARG A 21 0.65 -0.19 5.46
N ALA A 22 -0.37 0.28 4.77
CA ALA A 22 -0.57 0.02 3.34
C ALA A 22 0.60 0.55 2.50
N LEU A 23 1.03 1.79 2.73
CA LEU A 23 2.13 2.39 1.98
C LEU A 23 3.48 1.73 2.30
N LEU A 24 3.73 1.35 3.54
CA LEU A 24 4.91 0.58 3.92
C LEU A 24 4.94 -0.79 3.21
N ALA A 25 3.80 -1.46 3.11
CA ALA A 25 3.67 -2.72 2.37
C ALA A 25 3.87 -2.54 0.86
N ILE A 26 3.43 -1.43 0.29
CA ILE A 26 3.59 -1.11 -1.14
C ILE A 26 5.05 -0.85 -1.49
N GLY A 27 5.80 -0.20 -0.62
CA GLY A 27 7.20 -0.01 -0.90
C GLY A 27 7.80 1.24 -0.32
N GLY A 28 7.17 1.84 0.67
CA GLY A 28 7.69 3.00 1.32
C GLY A 28 8.85 2.69 2.25
N ASP A 29 9.84 3.57 2.27
CA ASP A 29 10.56 3.82 3.50
C ASP A 29 9.64 4.63 4.43
N ASP A 30 9.96 4.65 5.72
CA ASP A 30 9.10 5.27 6.73
C ASP A 30 8.80 6.75 6.40
N GLY A 31 9.82 7.52 6.04
CA GLY A 31 9.67 8.95 5.74
C GLY A 31 8.81 9.21 4.50
N ALA A 32 9.04 8.47 3.41
CA ALA A 32 8.25 8.63 2.19
C ALA A 32 6.79 8.19 2.39
N ALA A 33 6.55 7.14 3.17
CA ALA A 33 5.21 6.69 3.48
C ALA A 33 4.46 7.73 4.35
N GLU A 34 5.09 8.24 5.40
CA GLU A 34 4.50 9.28 6.26
C GLU A 34 4.18 10.55 5.48
N ASP A 35 5.09 11.05 4.66
CA ASP A 35 4.89 12.23 3.81
C ASP A 35 3.72 12.03 2.85
N ALA A 36 3.62 10.84 2.22
CA ALA A 36 2.54 10.53 1.31
C ALA A 36 1.18 10.44 2.02
N VAL A 37 1.14 9.87 3.24
CA VAL A 37 -0.08 9.84 4.06
C VAL A 37 -0.52 11.25 4.43
N GLN A 38 0.40 12.08 4.94
CA GLN A 38 0.09 13.46 5.32
C GLN A 38 -0.43 14.27 4.14
N GLU A 39 0.22 14.18 2.98
CA GLU A 39 -0.21 14.87 1.78
C GLU A 39 -1.60 14.41 1.31
N ALA A 40 -1.91 13.10 1.41
CA ALA A 40 -3.24 12.60 1.09
C ALA A 40 -4.32 13.17 2.00
N PHE A 41 -4.06 13.27 3.32
CA PHE A 41 -4.99 13.88 4.25
C PHE A 41 -5.17 15.39 4.01
N VAL A 42 -4.09 16.12 3.72
CA VAL A 42 -4.18 17.55 3.37
C VAL A 42 -5.04 17.76 2.13
N ARG A 43 -4.86 16.95 1.10
CA ARG A 43 -5.68 17.01 -0.13
C ARG A 43 -7.13 16.64 0.14
N GLY A 44 -7.37 15.60 0.93
CA GLY A 44 -8.71 15.18 1.31
C GLY A 44 -9.44 16.25 2.12
N TYR A 45 -8.76 16.90 3.04
CA TYR A 45 -9.32 18.01 3.80
C TYR A 45 -9.76 19.16 2.89
N LYS A 46 -8.93 19.53 1.92
CA LYS A 46 -9.26 20.56 0.92
C LYS A 46 -10.41 20.15 0.00
N GLN A 47 -10.51 18.86 -0.31
CA GLN A 47 -11.59 18.32 -1.15
C GLN A 47 -12.95 18.33 -0.42
N GLY A 48 -12.93 18.19 0.90
CA GLY A 48 -14.11 18.09 1.75
C GLY A 48 -14.66 16.66 1.86
N LEU A 49 -14.91 16.23 3.09
CA LEU A 49 -15.31 14.84 3.38
C LEU A 49 -16.61 14.43 2.70
N ALA A 50 -17.57 15.35 2.64
CA ALA A 50 -18.88 15.11 2.03
C ALA A 50 -18.82 14.80 0.51
N SER A 51 -17.71 15.15 -0.16
CA SER A 51 -17.51 14.86 -1.58
C SER A 51 -16.86 13.49 -1.84
N LEU A 52 -16.50 12.74 -0.79
CA LEU A 52 -15.81 11.47 -0.88
C LEU A 52 -16.74 10.31 -0.52
N ASP A 53 -17.16 9.51 -1.49
CA ASP A 53 -18.01 8.33 -1.26
C ASP A 53 -17.32 7.28 -0.38
N ARG A 54 -16.04 7.05 -0.63
CA ARG A 54 -15.21 6.09 0.11
C ARG A 54 -13.88 6.73 0.51
N PRO A 55 -13.86 7.54 1.60
CA PRO A 55 -12.71 8.34 1.97
C PRO A 55 -11.41 7.53 2.13
N GLY A 56 -11.46 6.37 2.77
CA GLY A 56 -10.28 5.51 2.95
C GLY A 56 -9.68 5.02 1.62
N ALA A 57 -10.52 4.56 0.70
CA ALA A 57 -10.09 4.13 -0.63
C ALA A 57 -9.52 5.31 -1.45
N TRP A 58 -10.15 6.47 -1.36
CA TRP A 58 -9.65 7.69 -2.01
C TRP A 58 -8.28 8.11 -1.46
N LEU A 59 -8.11 8.10 -0.13
CA LEU A 59 -6.84 8.40 0.53
C LEU A 59 -5.73 7.43 0.07
N LEU A 60 -6.02 6.13 -0.06
CA LEU A 60 -5.05 5.16 -0.57
C LEU A 60 -4.58 5.52 -1.99
N VAL A 61 -5.51 5.86 -2.88
CA VAL A 61 -5.19 6.22 -4.27
C VAL A 61 -4.29 7.45 -4.31
N VAL A 62 -4.64 8.49 -3.57
CA VAL A 62 -3.87 9.73 -3.52
C VAL A 62 -2.49 9.49 -2.93
N ALA A 63 -2.40 8.83 -1.79
CA ALA A 63 -1.14 8.54 -1.12
C ALA A 63 -0.21 7.66 -1.99
N THR A 64 -0.75 6.65 -2.67
CA THR A 64 0.01 5.81 -3.59
C THR A 64 0.56 6.61 -4.77
N ARG A 65 -0.22 7.54 -5.32
CA ARG A 65 0.25 8.43 -6.40
C ARG A 65 1.37 9.36 -5.92
N VAL A 66 1.25 9.91 -4.73
CA VAL A 66 2.32 10.73 -4.12
C VAL A 66 3.58 9.90 -3.95
N LEU A 67 3.48 8.72 -3.35
CA LEU A 67 4.61 7.81 -3.14
C LEU A 67 5.34 7.48 -4.44
N PHE A 68 4.61 7.14 -5.51
CA PHE A 68 5.21 6.80 -6.80
C PHE A 68 5.80 8.03 -7.51
N HIS A 69 5.18 9.19 -7.38
CA HIS A 69 5.69 10.42 -7.96
C HIS A 69 7.02 10.82 -7.31
N ASP A 70 7.11 10.80 -6.00
CA ASP A 70 8.31 11.18 -5.26
C ASP A 70 9.46 10.22 -5.54
N ARG A 71 9.18 8.93 -5.69
CA ARG A 71 10.20 7.94 -6.09
C ARG A 71 10.75 8.21 -7.49
N ARG A 72 9.92 8.57 -8.46
CA ARG A 72 10.39 8.93 -9.81
C ARG A 72 11.33 10.13 -9.75
N ARG A 73 11.01 11.13 -8.93
CA ARG A 73 11.88 12.32 -8.75
C ARG A 73 13.21 11.96 -8.11
N ARG A 74 13.21 11.09 -7.08
CA ARG A 74 14.43 10.65 -6.40
C ARG A 74 15.34 9.80 -7.30
N VAL A 75 14.78 8.95 -8.15
CA VAL A 75 15.56 8.15 -9.13
C VAL A 75 16.23 9.05 -10.17
N THR A 76 15.66 10.21 -10.47
CA THR A 76 16.27 11.18 -11.40
C THR A 76 17.39 11.98 -10.74
N ASP A 77 17.37 12.12 -9.40
CA ASP A 77 18.30 12.98 -8.67
C ASP A 77 19.50 12.26 -8.05
N VAL A 78 19.40 10.94 -7.75
CA VAL A 78 20.50 10.20 -7.11
C VAL A 78 20.48 8.72 -7.50
N GLN A 79 21.55 8.26 -8.14
CA GLN A 79 21.94 6.86 -8.12
C GLN A 79 22.47 6.51 -6.71
N VAL A 80 21.61 6.04 -5.83
CA VAL A 80 22.01 5.33 -4.62
C VAL A 80 21.05 4.17 -4.40
N GLU A 81 21.58 2.99 -4.73
CA GLU A 81 21.06 1.73 -4.23
C GLU A 81 21.18 1.72 -2.70
N THR A 82 20.11 1.99 -2.03
CA THR A 82 19.91 1.50 -0.68
C THR A 82 18.50 0.96 -0.60
N LEU A 83 18.41 -0.35 -0.63
CA LEU A 83 17.22 -1.06 -0.19
C LEU A 83 17.02 -0.68 1.29
N PRO A 84 15.97 0.06 1.64
CA PRO A 84 15.70 0.34 3.03
C PRO A 84 15.37 -0.97 3.73
N THR A 85 16.21 -1.35 4.66
CA THR A 85 15.85 -2.35 5.66
C THR A 85 14.73 -1.75 6.49
N PRO A 86 13.57 -2.38 6.62
CA PRO A 86 12.52 -1.88 7.50
C PRO A 86 13.05 -1.91 8.93
N ARG A 87 13.45 -0.78 9.43
CA ARG A 87 13.54 -0.55 10.86
C ARG A 87 12.17 -0.10 11.29
N ASN A 88 11.38 -0.99 11.80
CA ASN A 88 10.45 -0.60 12.86
C ASN A 88 9.81 -1.82 13.51
N GLU A 89 9.94 -1.84 14.79
CA GLU A 89 9.21 -2.54 15.82
C GLU A 89 7.70 -2.23 15.75
N ILE A 90 7.07 -2.57 14.63
CA ILE A 90 5.66 -2.87 14.64
C ILE A 90 5.64 -4.36 14.89
N ASP A 91 5.14 -4.72 16.06
CA ASP A 91 4.93 -6.09 16.52
C ASP A 91 3.97 -6.82 15.56
N PHE A 92 4.50 -7.17 14.38
CA PHE A 92 3.81 -8.02 13.42
C PHE A 92 3.99 -9.45 13.91
N ALA A 93 2.88 -10.11 14.22
CA ALA A 93 2.88 -11.55 14.36
C ALA A 93 3.67 -12.20 13.22
N VAL A 94 4.40 -13.27 13.51
CA VAL A 94 5.31 -13.97 12.56
C VAL A 94 4.68 -14.21 11.18
N GLU A 95 3.38 -14.46 11.13
CA GLU A 95 2.60 -14.63 9.89
C GLU A 95 2.54 -13.36 9.02
N ARG A 96 2.49 -12.18 9.65
CA ARG A 96 2.50 -10.89 8.93
C ARG A 96 3.87 -10.55 8.38
N ALA A 97 4.94 -10.90 9.10
CA ALA A 97 6.31 -10.74 8.61
C ALA A 97 6.55 -11.59 7.36
N ASP A 98 6.02 -12.81 7.34
CA ASP A 98 6.09 -13.70 6.18
C ASP A 98 5.34 -13.15 4.97
N LEU A 99 4.17 -12.53 5.19
CA LEU A 99 3.41 -11.88 4.13
C LEU A 99 4.17 -10.68 3.55
N LEU A 100 4.75 -9.83 4.39
CA LEU A 100 5.52 -8.67 3.92
C LEU A 100 6.74 -9.08 3.10
N VAL A 101 7.44 -10.15 3.50
CA VAL A 101 8.55 -10.69 2.71
C VAL A 101 8.06 -11.27 1.38
N ALA A 102 6.91 -11.94 1.35
CA ALA A 102 6.32 -12.44 0.12
C ALA A 102 5.92 -11.28 -0.82
N LEU A 103 5.33 -10.22 -0.28
CA LEU A 103 4.98 -9.02 -1.05
C LEU A 103 6.19 -8.36 -1.73
N ARG A 104 7.39 -8.49 -1.15
CA ARG A 104 8.62 -7.97 -1.78
C ARG A 104 8.98 -8.68 -3.08
N GLN A 105 8.46 -9.87 -3.35
CA GLN A 105 8.62 -10.57 -4.63
C GLN A 105 7.79 -9.93 -5.77
N LEU A 106 6.87 -9.05 -5.43
CA LEU A 106 6.03 -8.31 -6.37
C LEU A 106 6.67 -6.96 -6.72
N SER A 107 6.36 -6.45 -7.92
CA SER A 107 6.63 -5.04 -8.22
C SER A 107 5.80 -4.12 -7.32
N GLU A 108 6.24 -2.87 -7.15
CA GLU A 108 5.48 -1.88 -6.36
C GLU A 108 4.06 -1.69 -6.87
N ARG A 109 3.89 -1.66 -8.17
CA ARG A 109 2.58 -1.55 -8.81
C ARG A 109 1.71 -2.76 -8.52
N GLN A 110 2.26 -3.97 -8.58
CA GLN A 110 1.52 -5.19 -8.19
C GLN A 110 1.13 -5.16 -6.72
N ARG A 111 2.03 -4.73 -5.82
CA ARG A 111 1.72 -4.57 -4.39
C ARG A 111 0.60 -3.57 -4.17
N ALA A 112 0.63 -2.43 -4.84
CA ALA A 112 -0.41 -1.41 -4.73
C ALA A 112 -1.79 -1.96 -5.17
N ILE A 113 -1.86 -2.71 -6.25
CA ILE A 113 -3.09 -3.33 -6.73
C ILE A 113 -3.60 -4.41 -5.76
N VAL A 114 -2.71 -5.23 -5.22
CA VAL A 114 -3.05 -6.24 -4.19
C VAL A 114 -3.59 -5.58 -2.93
N VAL A 115 -2.93 -4.54 -2.44
CA VAL A 115 -3.38 -3.78 -1.27
C VAL A 115 -4.73 -3.10 -1.52
N ALA A 116 -4.92 -2.49 -2.68
CA ALA A 116 -6.19 -1.89 -3.05
C ALA A 116 -7.33 -2.91 -3.05
N ARG A 117 -7.09 -4.10 -3.57
CA ARG A 117 -8.10 -5.16 -3.67
C ARG A 117 -8.41 -5.81 -2.33
N TYR A 118 -7.39 -6.26 -1.60
CA TYR A 118 -7.58 -7.12 -0.43
C TYR A 118 -7.55 -6.40 0.91
N TYR A 119 -6.94 -5.24 0.97
CA TYR A 119 -6.87 -4.46 2.22
C TYR A 119 -7.87 -3.30 2.25
N TYR A 120 -8.21 -2.76 1.07
CA TYR A 120 -9.18 -1.65 0.92
C TYR A 120 -10.48 -2.06 0.20
N ASP A 121 -10.64 -3.33 -0.14
CA ASP A 121 -11.86 -3.88 -0.75
C ASP A 121 -12.35 -3.13 -2.00
N GLN A 122 -11.40 -2.58 -2.78
CA GLN A 122 -11.73 -1.92 -4.04
C GLN A 122 -12.15 -2.93 -5.10
N THR A 123 -13.14 -2.56 -5.89
CA THR A 123 -13.56 -3.35 -7.06
C THR A 123 -12.53 -3.25 -8.19
N TYR A 124 -12.58 -4.17 -9.15
CA TYR A 124 -11.71 -4.11 -10.33
C TYR A 124 -11.90 -2.81 -11.12
N ALA A 125 -13.14 -2.31 -11.20
CA ALA A 125 -13.45 -1.04 -11.87
C ALA A 125 -12.81 0.15 -11.14
N GLU A 126 -12.88 0.19 -9.81
CA GLU A 126 -12.25 1.25 -9.00
C GLU A 126 -10.72 1.22 -9.14
N ILE A 127 -10.11 0.03 -9.09
CA ILE A 127 -8.66 -0.14 -9.28
C ILE A 127 -8.26 0.26 -10.69
N ALA A 128 -9.01 -0.17 -11.71
CA ALA A 128 -8.77 0.19 -13.10
C ALA A 128 -8.75 1.70 -13.31
N ALA A 129 -9.76 2.40 -12.77
CA ALA A 129 -9.85 3.86 -12.81
C ALA A 129 -8.70 4.54 -12.06
N SER A 130 -8.32 4.01 -10.88
CA SER A 130 -7.26 4.56 -10.04
C SER A 130 -5.86 4.47 -10.67
N PHE A 131 -5.60 3.36 -11.36
CA PHE A 131 -4.28 3.09 -11.98
C PHE A 131 -4.23 3.37 -13.49
N GLY A 132 -5.34 3.83 -14.09
CA GLY A 132 -5.39 4.13 -15.52
C GLY A 132 -5.20 2.88 -16.40
N ILE A 133 -5.77 1.75 -16.00
CA ILE A 133 -5.71 0.46 -16.71
C ILE A 133 -7.10 -0.12 -16.90
N THR A 134 -7.20 -1.21 -17.64
CA THR A 134 -8.48 -1.93 -17.84
C THR A 134 -8.77 -2.91 -16.70
N GLY A 135 -10.04 -3.26 -16.50
CA GLY A 135 -10.43 -4.29 -15.54
C GLY A 135 -9.77 -5.65 -15.85
N GLY A 136 -9.60 -5.98 -17.12
CA GLY A 136 -8.88 -7.18 -17.56
C GLY A 136 -7.41 -7.15 -17.13
N THR A 137 -6.76 -6.00 -17.24
CA THR A 137 -5.37 -5.82 -16.74
C THR A 137 -5.30 -5.95 -15.22
N VAL A 138 -6.28 -5.45 -14.48
CA VAL A 138 -6.37 -5.65 -13.02
C VAL A 138 -6.44 -7.13 -12.69
N GLY A 139 -7.34 -7.87 -13.36
CA GLY A 139 -7.50 -9.31 -13.15
C GLY A 139 -6.22 -10.10 -13.46
N ALA A 140 -5.57 -9.81 -14.57
CA ALA A 140 -4.29 -10.44 -14.95
C ALA A 140 -3.19 -10.13 -13.94
N THR A 141 -3.08 -8.87 -13.50
CA THR A 141 -2.09 -8.44 -12.49
C THR A 141 -2.30 -9.15 -11.16
N LEU A 142 -3.54 -9.23 -10.69
CA LEU A 142 -3.88 -9.93 -9.44
C LEU A 142 -3.58 -11.44 -9.55
N SER A 143 -3.92 -12.06 -10.67
CA SER A 143 -3.63 -13.48 -10.92
C SER A 143 -2.12 -13.76 -10.86
N GLN A 144 -1.31 -12.97 -11.53
CA GLN A 144 0.15 -13.09 -11.50
C GLN A 144 0.73 -12.83 -10.10
N ALA A 145 0.24 -11.80 -9.41
CA ALA A 145 0.69 -11.47 -8.06
C ALA A 145 0.38 -12.60 -7.07
N LEU A 146 -0.86 -13.11 -7.08
CA LEU A 146 -1.26 -14.23 -6.23
C LEU A 146 -0.45 -15.50 -6.54
N GLY A 147 -0.16 -15.78 -7.81
CA GLY A 147 0.70 -16.88 -8.20
C GLY A 147 2.11 -16.78 -7.61
N ARG A 148 2.72 -15.59 -7.65
CA ARG A 148 4.03 -15.33 -7.03
C ARG A 148 4.00 -15.45 -5.50
N LEU A 149 2.96 -14.94 -4.86
CA LEU A 149 2.79 -15.05 -3.40
C LEU A 149 2.65 -16.51 -2.95
N ARG A 150 1.88 -17.32 -3.67
CA ARG A 150 1.73 -18.75 -3.40
C ARG A 150 3.06 -19.50 -3.58
N ALA A 151 3.79 -19.21 -4.64
CA ALA A 151 5.10 -19.83 -4.89
C ALA A 151 6.11 -19.46 -3.80
N ALA A 152 6.16 -18.21 -3.36
CA ALA A 152 7.03 -17.77 -2.26
C ALA A 152 6.67 -18.44 -0.93
N GLN A 153 5.40 -18.59 -0.63
CA GLN A 153 4.92 -19.26 0.57
C GLN A 153 5.27 -20.77 0.56
N ALA A 154 5.07 -21.45 -0.57
CA ALA A 154 5.43 -22.85 -0.74
C ALA A 154 6.93 -23.08 -0.56
N ALA A 155 7.78 -22.25 -1.17
CA ALA A 155 9.23 -22.33 -1.03
C ALA A 155 9.68 -22.18 0.44
N ARG A 156 9.06 -21.26 1.19
CA ARG A 156 9.36 -21.08 2.62
C ARG A 156 8.96 -22.27 3.49
N GLN A 157 7.81 -22.87 3.20
CA GLN A 157 7.36 -24.07 3.91
C GLN A 157 8.34 -25.23 3.70
N LEU A 158 8.84 -25.41 2.48
CA LEU A 158 9.85 -26.42 2.15
C LEU A 158 11.16 -26.19 2.91
N ILE A 159 11.65 -24.93 2.93
CA ILE A 159 12.87 -24.58 3.66
C ILE A 159 12.71 -24.81 5.17
N ARG A 160 11.58 -24.41 5.75
CA ARG A 160 11.28 -24.66 7.17
C ARG A 160 11.19 -26.15 7.49
N GLY A 161 10.64 -26.94 6.60
CA GLY A 161 10.59 -28.39 6.74
C GLY A 161 11.98 -29.03 6.73
N ALA A 162 12.83 -28.61 5.78
CA ALA A 162 14.21 -29.11 5.67
C ALA A 162 15.11 -28.73 6.85
N LEU A 163 14.91 -27.57 7.46
CA LEU A 163 15.68 -27.13 8.63
C LEU A 163 15.24 -27.78 9.95
N ARG A 164 14.11 -28.48 9.97
CA ARG A 164 13.60 -29.21 11.14
C ARG A 164 13.91 -30.72 11.12
N SER A 165 14.46 -31.21 10.02
CA SER A 165 14.91 -32.58 9.84
C SER A 165 16.39 -32.72 10.14
#